data_f2d28a5ac7b5bac716c6a625eb5daae8
#
_entry.id   f2d28a5ac7b5bac716c6a625eb5daae8
#
_cell.length_a   1.000
_cell.length_b   1.000
_cell.length_c   1.000
_cell.angle_alpha   90.00
_cell.angle_beta   90.00
_cell.angle_gamma   90.00
#
_symmetry.space_group_name_H-M   'P 1'
#
loop_
_entity.id
_entity.type
_entity.pdbx_description
1 polymer ?
#
loop_
_entity_poly.entity_id
_entity_poly.type
_entity_poly.pdbx_seq_one_letter_code
_entity_poly.pdbx_strand_id
1 'polypeptide(L)'
;FVPNHVARDYARFTERHPSPTGMAALGQNDDKTVHWSQNNDFFYYPGCELKLPVENQTYIEFPAMASGNAYTPEPGVNDWYDTIKLNYCDTHSETWEKMLDIVNFWARQGVDGFRCDMVELVPQDFFKWLISETKKNFPDLIFIAEVYQKPLYSKYIRYVGFDLLYDKSGMYDAIRAIVEKNLNDSGVPIEEWQSAKRITWNW
;
A
#
# COMPACT_ATOMS: atom_id res chain seq x y z
N PHE A 1 -0.87 -4.20 6.24
CA PHE A 1 -0.84 -2.74 6.13
C PHE A 1 -1.00 -2.35 4.66
N VAL A 2 -2.02 -1.57 4.33
CA VAL A 2 -2.33 -1.13 2.97
C VAL A 2 -2.04 0.38 2.87
N PRO A 3 -0.83 0.78 2.51
CA PRO A 3 -0.43 2.20 2.56
C PRO A 3 -0.82 3.01 1.32
N ASN A 4 -1.13 2.37 0.19
CA ASN A 4 -1.38 3.09 -1.07
C ASN A 4 -2.78 3.74 -1.13
N HIS A 5 -3.77 3.14 -0.48
CA HIS A 5 -5.17 3.54 -0.56
C HIS A 5 -5.96 3.17 0.68
N VAL A 6 -7.16 3.71 0.79
CA VAL A 6 -8.17 3.31 1.77
C VAL A 6 -9.47 2.92 1.07
N ALA A 7 -10.36 2.23 1.76
CA ALA A 7 -11.70 1.95 1.25
C ALA A 7 -12.47 3.25 1.00
N ARG A 8 -13.33 3.28 -0.01
CA ARG A 8 -14.09 4.50 -0.37
C ARG A 8 -15.11 4.91 0.70
N ASP A 9 -15.59 3.98 1.48
CA ASP A 9 -16.46 4.26 2.63
C ASP A 9 -15.71 4.63 3.93
N TYR A 10 -14.39 4.81 3.86
CA TYR A 10 -13.53 5.15 4.99
C TYR A 10 -14.05 6.37 5.79
N ALA A 11 -14.48 7.42 5.12
CA ALA A 11 -15.00 8.62 5.78
C ALA A 11 -16.23 8.31 6.66
N ARG A 12 -17.15 7.49 6.16
CA ARG A 12 -18.33 7.05 6.92
C ARG A 12 -17.97 6.18 8.11
N PHE A 13 -16.91 5.38 7.96
CA PHE A 13 -16.40 4.56 9.04
C PHE A 13 -15.80 5.43 10.15
N THR A 14 -14.99 6.41 9.81
CA THR A 14 -14.29 7.28 10.78
C THR A 14 -15.22 8.23 11.53
N GLU A 15 -16.34 8.67 10.92
CA GLU A 15 -17.39 9.40 11.63
C GLU A 15 -17.98 8.62 12.81
N ARG A 16 -18.08 7.29 12.68
CA ARG A 16 -18.63 6.39 13.70
C ARG A 16 -17.57 5.83 14.64
N HIS A 17 -16.33 5.77 14.17
CA HIS A 17 -15.20 5.17 14.88
C HIS A 17 -14.01 6.15 14.86
N PRO A 18 -13.99 7.13 15.78
CA PRO A 18 -12.88 8.08 15.87
C PRO A 18 -11.57 7.35 16.17
N SER A 19 -10.46 7.94 15.73
CA SER A 19 -9.12 7.38 15.96
C SER A 19 -8.91 7.11 17.46
N PRO A 20 -8.47 5.90 17.84
CA PRO A 20 -8.19 5.56 19.23
C PRO A 20 -7.01 6.34 19.81
N THR A 21 -6.19 6.95 18.98
CA THR A 21 -5.02 7.75 19.37
C THR A 21 -5.36 9.24 19.50
N GLY A 22 -6.52 9.67 19.02
CA GLY A 22 -6.93 11.07 18.97
C GLY A 22 -6.34 11.87 17.81
N MET A 23 -5.57 11.22 16.91
CA MET A 23 -5.09 11.86 15.67
C MET A 23 -6.26 12.08 14.71
N ALA A 24 -6.22 13.16 13.92
CA ALA A 24 -7.22 13.43 12.89
C ALA A 24 -7.28 12.27 11.88
N ALA A 25 -8.49 11.88 11.48
CA ALA A 25 -8.66 10.86 10.46
C ALA A 25 -8.10 11.33 9.10
N LEU A 26 -7.69 10.39 8.26
CA LEU A 26 -7.28 10.70 6.90
C LEU A 26 -8.38 11.46 6.15
N GLY A 27 -8.01 12.56 5.51
CA GLY A 27 -8.90 13.44 4.76
C GLY A 27 -9.76 14.40 5.61
N GLN A 28 -9.70 14.32 6.94
CA GLN A 28 -10.54 15.14 7.83
C GLN A 28 -10.28 16.64 7.67
N ASN A 29 -9.03 17.02 7.47
CA ASN A 29 -8.59 18.42 7.38
C ASN A 29 -8.25 18.84 5.93
N ASP A 30 -8.56 18.02 4.94
CA ASP A 30 -8.20 18.27 3.56
C ASP A 30 -8.91 19.50 2.97
N ASP A 31 -8.17 20.30 2.23
CA ASP A 31 -8.75 21.32 1.34
C ASP A 31 -9.29 20.65 0.07
N LYS A 32 -10.60 20.48 0.02
CA LYS A 32 -11.33 19.84 -1.08
C LYS A 32 -11.56 20.77 -2.27
N THR A 33 -11.09 22.01 -2.20
CA THR A 33 -11.26 22.99 -3.29
C THR A 33 -10.11 22.96 -4.30
N VAL A 34 -9.06 22.17 -4.02
CA VAL A 34 -7.90 22.00 -4.90
C VAL A 34 -7.69 20.53 -5.27
N HIS A 35 -7.11 20.27 -6.44
CA HIS A 35 -6.79 18.90 -6.84
C HIS A 35 -5.73 18.27 -5.95
N TRP A 36 -4.70 19.03 -5.63
CA TRP A 36 -3.57 18.61 -4.82
C TRP A 36 -3.14 19.70 -3.86
N SER A 37 -2.79 19.29 -2.65
CA SER A 37 -2.13 20.12 -1.66
C SER A 37 -1.16 19.27 -0.86
N GLN A 38 -0.04 19.84 -0.44
CA GLN A 38 0.91 19.15 0.44
C GLN A 38 0.28 18.72 1.78
N ASN A 39 -0.76 19.42 2.21
CA ASN A 39 -1.44 19.16 3.47
C ASN A 39 -2.65 18.23 3.34
N ASN A 40 -2.98 17.80 2.12
CA ASN A 40 -4.08 16.88 1.89
C ASN A 40 -3.63 15.42 1.95
N ASP A 41 -4.42 14.59 2.59
CA ASP A 41 -4.22 13.14 2.59
C ASP A 41 -4.69 12.48 1.28
N PHE A 42 -5.60 13.13 0.54
CA PHE A 42 -6.19 12.62 -0.71
C PHE A 42 -6.05 13.59 -1.87
N PHE A 43 -6.30 13.08 -3.08
CA PHE A 43 -6.43 13.88 -4.30
C PHE A 43 -7.90 14.12 -4.60
N TYR A 44 -8.25 15.35 -5.02
CA TYR A 44 -9.63 15.77 -5.32
C TYR A 44 -9.76 16.33 -6.73
N TYR A 45 -10.98 16.27 -7.27
CA TYR A 45 -11.35 16.89 -8.54
C TYR A 45 -12.49 17.88 -8.30
N PRO A 46 -12.18 19.13 -7.91
CA PRO A 46 -13.17 20.14 -7.58
C PRO A 46 -14.12 20.39 -8.75
N GLY A 47 -15.42 20.42 -8.49
CA GLY A 47 -16.45 20.63 -9.50
C GLY A 47 -16.82 19.40 -10.34
N CYS A 48 -16.21 18.23 -10.06
CA CYS A 48 -16.55 16.97 -10.71
C CYS A 48 -17.40 16.10 -9.79
N GLU A 49 -18.29 15.30 -10.38
CA GLU A 49 -18.94 14.19 -9.70
C GLU A 49 -18.09 12.92 -9.86
N LEU A 50 -18.13 12.06 -8.85
CA LEU A 50 -17.58 10.72 -8.97
C LEU A 50 -18.55 9.85 -9.79
N LYS A 51 -18.04 9.25 -10.86
CA LYS A 51 -18.79 8.31 -11.68
C LYS A 51 -18.13 6.94 -11.61
N LEU A 52 -18.72 6.02 -10.87
CA LEU A 52 -18.24 4.65 -10.77
C LEU A 52 -18.77 3.80 -11.93
N PRO A 53 -17.98 2.79 -12.39
CA PRO A 53 -18.34 1.91 -13.48
C PRO A 53 -19.30 0.78 -13.06
N VAL A 54 -20.12 1.02 -12.04
CA VAL A 54 -21.07 0.05 -11.47
C VAL A 54 -22.46 0.66 -11.40
N GLU A 55 -23.49 -0.17 -11.62
CA GLU A 55 -24.87 0.23 -11.40
C GLU A 55 -25.12 0.43 -9.89
N ASN A 56 -26.08 1.31 -9.57
CA ASN A 56 -26.46 1.63 -8.18
C ASN A 56 -25.29 2.21 -7.34
N GLN A 57 -24.62 3.19 -7.90
CA GLN A 57 -23.57 3.95 -7.19
C GLN A 57 -24.10 4.43 -5.82
N THR A 58 -23.49 3.93 -4.75
CA THR A 58 -23.84 4.31 -3.38
C THR A 58 -22.98 5.45 -2.83
N TYR A 59 -21.89 5.79 -3.53
CA TYR A 59 -20.97 6.83 -3.13
C TYR A 59 -21.24 8.10 -3.93
N ILE A 60 -21.57 9.20 -3.23
CA ILE A 60 -21.69 10.53 -3.80
C ILE A 60 -20.57 11.34 -3.18
N GLU A 61 -19.57 11.68 -3.99
CA GLU A 61 -18.40 12.43 -3.56
C GLU A 61 -18.29 13.72 -4.39
N PHE A 62 -18.40 14.83 -3.73
CA PHE A 62 -18.17 16.13 -4.30
C PHE A 62 -17.33 16.99 -3.33
N PRO A 63 -16.15 17.41 -3.75
CA PRO A 63 -15.46 17.08 -5.01
C PRO A 63 -15.05 15.61 -5.07
N ALA A 64 -15.07 14.99 -6.27
CA ALA A 64 -14.71 13.60 -6.49
C ALA A 64 -13.26 13.32 -6.09
N MET A 65 -12.99 12.10 -5.65
CA MET A 65 -11.65 11.65 -5.29
C MET A 65 -11.04 10.73 -6.35
N ALA A 66 -9.70 10.67 -6.40
CA ALA A 66 -8.99 9.69 -7.22
C ALA A 66 -9.20 8.27 -6.70
N SER A 67 -9.22 7.27 -7.57
CA SER A 67 -9.19 5.85 -7.20
C SER A 67 -7.78 5.40 -6.77
N GLY A 68 -7.68 4.26 -6.10
CA GLY A 68 -6.43 3.75 -5.54
C GLY A 68 -5.29 3.53 -6.56
N ASN A 69 -5.61 3.27 -7.84
CA ASN A 69 -4.63 3.08 -8.91
C ASN A 69 -4.78 4.06 -10.09
N ALA A 70 -5.71 5.01 -10.00
CA ALA A 70 -5.95 5.98 -11.08
C ALA A 70 -6.24 7.38 -10.53
N TYR A 71 -5.75 8.42 -11.25
CA TYR A 71 -6.02 9.82 -10.92
C TYR A 71 -7.18 10.33 -11.77
N THR A 72 -8.41 9.91 -11.46
CA THR A 72 -9.61 10.26 -12.24
C THR A 72 -10.87 10.22 -11.37
N PRO A 73 -11.85 11.10 -11.62
CA PRO A 73 -13.18 11.02 -11.03
C PRO A 73 -14.09 10.00 -11.75
N GLU A 74 -13.65 9.43 -12.87
CA GLU A 74 -14.37 8.45 -13.68
C GLU A 74 -13.51 7.19 -13.86
N PRO A 75 -13.25 6.40 -12.80
CA PRO A 75 -12.45 5.18 -12.89
C PRO A 75 -13.18 4.13 -13.75
N GLY A 76 -12.40 3.36 -14.52
CA GLY A 76 -12.91 2.25 -15.31
C GLY A 76 -13.12 0.97 -14.47
N VAL A 77 -13.71 -0.05 -15.09
CA VAL A 77 -13.99 -1.35 -14.43
C VAL A 77 -12.74 -2.10 -13.95
N ASN A 78 -11.58 -1.78 -14.54
CA ASN A 78 -10.28 -2.38 -14.15
C ASN A 78 -9.52 -1.53 -13.12
N ASP A 79 -10.05 -0.36 -12.77
CA ASP A 79 -9.49 0.48 -11.71
C ASP A 79 -10.04 0.05 -10.35
N TRP A 80 -9.32 0.39 -9.30
CA TRP A 80 -9.76 0.12 -7.93
C TRP A 80 -10.77 1.20 -7.50
N TYR A 81 -11.91 1.24 -8.18
CA TYR A 81 -12.94 2.27 -8.06
C TYR A 81 -13.60 2.33 -6.68
N ASP A 82 -13.51 1.28 -5.89
CA ASP A 82 -13.99 1.19 -4.51
C ASP A 82 -12.97 1.67 -3.46
N THR A 83 -11.84 2.21 -3.92
CA THR A 83 -10.76 2.71 -3.08
C THR A 83 -10.41 4.16 -3.38
N ILE A 84 -9.78 4.84 -2.42
CA ILE A 84 -9.32 6.23 -2.52
C ILE A 84 -7.80 6.25 -2.38
N LYS A 85 -7.12 6.93 -3.32
CA LYS A 85 -5.67 7.07 -3.32
C LYS A 85 -5.18 8.03 -2.25
N LEU A 86 -4.18 7.58 -1.49
CA LEU A 86 -3.47 8.41 -0.53
C LEU A 86 -2.40 9.29 -1.20
N ASN A 87 -2.26 10.51 -0.69
CA ASN A 87 -1.26 11.48 -1.11
C ASN A 87 -0.11 11.53 -0.10
N TYR A 88 1.05 11.02 -0.49
CA TYR A 88 2.24 11.03 0.36
C TYR A 88 3.13 12.24 0.16
N CYS A 89 2.94 13.03 -0.88
CA CYS A 89 3.84 14.09 -1.31
C CYS A 89 5.29 13.61 -1.52
N ASP A 90 6.17 14.52 -1.96
CA ASP A 90 7.61 14.22 -2.09
C ASP A 90 8.38 14.48 -0.79
N THR A 91 7.73 15.06 0.19
CA THR A 91 8.30 15.43 1.50
C THR A 91 7.41 14.95 2.63
N HIS A 92 7.97 14.86 3.82
CA HIS A 92 7.25 14.51 5.04
C HIS A 92 5.98 15.37 5.23
N SER A 93 4.84 14.71 5.41
CA SER A 93 3.52 15.34 5.53
C SER A 93 2.72 14.75 6.70
N GLU A 94 1.56 15.34 7.02
CA GLU A 94 0.65 14.76 8.02
C GLU A 94 0.22 13.33 7.68
N THR A 95 0.10 12.98 6.40
CA THR A 95 -0.21 11.61 5.96
C THR A 95 0.83 10.60 6.49
N TRP A 96 2.11 10.98 6.49
CA TRP A 96 3.17 10.13 7.04
C TRP A 96 2.98 9.89 8.53
N GLU A 97 2.69 10.94 9.31
CA GLU A 97 2.47 10.84 10.74
C GLU A 97 1.22 10.01 11.07
N LYS A 98 0.14 10.17 10.31
CA LYS A 98 -1.09 9.38 10.47
C LYS A 98 -0.83 7.90 10.21
N MET A 99 -0.02 7.59 9.18
CA MET A 99 0.35 6.20 8.88
C MET A 99 1.27 5.60 9.95
N LEU A 100 2.20 6.38 10.50
CA LEU A 100 3.02 5.95 11.63
C LEU A 100 2.16 5.67 12.87
N ASP A 101 1.18 6.51 13.15
CA ASP A 101 0.27 6.31 14.26
C ASP A 101 -0.54 5.02 14.12
N ILE A 102 -1.04 4.72 12.90
CA ILE A 102 -1.73 3.46 12.60
C ILE A 102 -0.81 2.25 12.85
N VAL A 103 0.41 2.29 12.36
CA VAL A 103 1.37 1.19 12.56
C VAL A 103 1.71 1.02 14.04
N ASN A 104 2.00 2.11 14.74
CA ASN A 104 2.30 2.10 16.17
C ASN A 104 1.11 1.64 17.02
N PHE A 105 -0.12 1.99 16.63
CA PHE A 105 -1.32 1.50 17.29
C PHE A 105 -1.38 -0.04 17.27
N TRP A 106 -1.22 -0.64 16.09
CA TRP A 106 -1.25 -2.09 15.96
C TRP A 106 -0.04 -2.77 16.61
N ALA A 107 1.15 -2.16 16.53
CA ALA A 107 2.33 -2.66 17.23
C ALA A 107 2.10 -2.73 18.74
N ARG A 108 1.45 -1.73 19.34
CA ARG A 108 1.04 -1.75 20.75
C ARG A 108 0.00 -2.83 21.08
N GLN A 109 -0.78 -3.30 20.09
CA GLN A 109 -1.69 -4.44 20.27
C GLN A 109 -0.96 -5.79 20.25
N GLY A 110 0.34 -5.82 19.97
CA GLY A 110 1.17 -7.02 20.04
C GLY A 110 1.23 -7.82 18.73
N VAL A 111 1.07 -7.17 17.57
CA VAL A 111 1.37 -7.84 16.29
C VAL A 111 2.89 -8.01 16.14
N ASP A 112 3.32 -9.10 15.52
CA ASP A 112 4.75 -9.43 15.31
C ASP A 112 5.34 -8.71 14.09
N GLY A 113 4.49 -8.21 13.18
CA GLY A 113 4.96 -7.51 11.99
C GLY A 113 3.83 -7.11 11.04
N PHE A 114 4.24 -6.51 9.92
CA PHE A 114 3.34 -6.02 8.87
C PHE A 114 3.76 -6.51 7.49
N ARG A 115 2.87 -7.17 6.80
CA ARG A 115 2.95 -7.29 5.34
C ARG A 115 2.42 -6.00 4.73
N CYS A 116 3.28 -5.28 4.00
CA CYS A 116 2.97 -4.02 3.36
C CYS A 116 2.57 -4.24 1.90
N ASP A 117 1.34 -3.86 1.59
CA ASP A 117 0.73 -4.02 0.28
C ASP A 117 1.23 -2.97 -0.70
N MET A 118 1.45 -3.38 -1.97
CA MET A 118 1.72 -2.48 -3.10
C MET A 118 2.77 -1.40 -2.82
N VAL A 119 3.87 -1.74 -2.16
CA VAL A 119 4.89 -0.77 -1.72
C VAL A 119 5.53 0.02 -2.85
N GLU A 120 5.50 -0.50 -4.08
CA GLU A 120 6.04 0.17 -5.27
C GLU A 120 5.21 1.40 -5.69
N LEU A 121 3.96 1.52 -5.23
CA LEU A 121 3.06 2.64 -5.50
C LEU A 121 3.14 3.75 -4.44
N VAL A 122 4.03 3.61 -3.47
CA VAL A 122 4.22 4.54 -2.35
C VAL A 122 5.67 4.99 -2.31
N PRO A 123 5.99 6.25 -1.98
CA PRO A 123 7.37 6.72 -1.93
C PRO A 123 8.25 5.89 -1.02
N GLN A 124 9.43 5.50 -1.53
CA GLN A 124 10.37 4.66 -0.78
C GLN A 124 10.91 5.36 0.47
N ASP A 125 11.06 6.67 0.42
CA ASP A 125 11.54 7.47 1.55
C ASP A 125 10.52 7.50 2.69
N PHE A 126 9.22 7.42 2.39
CA PHE A 126 8.19 7.21 3.40
C PHE A 126 8.42 5.89 4.15
N PHE A 127 8.59 4.78 3.45
CA PHE A 127 8.81 3.49 4.12
C PHE A 127 10.12 3.46 4.91
N LYS A 128 11.19 4.04 4.36
CA LYS A 128 12.46 4.15 5.08
C LYS A 128 12.29 4.88 6.40
N TRP A 129 11.58 5.99 6.38
CA TRP A 129 11.27 6.76 7.57
C TRP A 129 10.33 5.99 8.51
N LEU A 130 9.20 5.45 8.02
CA LEU A 130 8.22 4.71 8.80
C LEU A 130 8.86 3.55 9.57
N ILE A 131 9.64 2.71 8.88
CA ILE A 131 10.32 1.55 9.48
C ILE A 131 11.32 2.03 10.55
N SER A 132 12.11 3.06 10.23
CA SER A 132 13.07 3.63 11.18
C SER A 132 12.39 4.18 12.44
N GLU A 133 11.31 4.95 12.30
CA GLU A 133 10.58 5.51 13.43
C GLU A 133 9.90 4.42 14.28
N THR A 134 9.25 3.45 13.60
CA THR A 134 8.59 2.35 14.30
C THR A 134 9.58 1.50 15.09
N LYS A 135 10.72 1.14 14.50
CA LYS A 135 11.73 0.29 15.14
C LYS A 135 12.45 0.95 16.32
N LYS A 136 12.36 2.27 16.52
CA LYS A 136 12.84 2.92 17.74
C LYS A 136 12.12 2.42 19.00
N ASN A 137 10.82 2.12 18.88
CA ASN A 137 10.00 1.67 20.00
C ASN A 137 9.70 0.16 19.95
N PHE A 138 9.76 -0.44 18.75
CA PHE A 138 9.42 -1.84 18.49
C PHE A 138 10.53 -2.49 17.63
N PRO A 139 11.74 -2.70 18.18
CA PRO A 139 12.92 -3.12 17.39
C PRO A 139 12.77 -4.50 16.73
N ASP A 140 11.97 -5.38 17.32
CA ASP A 140 11.77 -6.77 16.85
C ASP A 140 10.65 -6.90 15.81
N LEU A 141 9.98 -5.81 15.46
CA LEU A 141 8.84 -5.81 14.55
C LEU A 141 9.32 -6.06 13.11
N ILE A 142 8.68 -7.01 12.43
CA ILE A 142 9.06 -7.45 11.08
C ILE A 142 8.25 -6.71 10.02
N PHE A 143 8.91 -6.16 9.01
CA PHE A 143 8.27 -5.55 7.84
C PHE A 143 8.51 -6.40 6.59
N ILE A 144 7.42 -6.83 5.94
CA ILE A 144 7.44 -7.64 4.73
C ILE A 144 6.89 -6.79 3.58
N ALA A 145 7.68 -6.58 2.52
CA ALA A 145 7.26 -5.80 1.37
C ALA A 145 6.69 -6.68 0.25
N GLU A 146 5.58 -6.27 -0.34
CA GLU A 146 5.12 -6.80 -1.62
C GLU A 146 5.78 -6.02 -2.76
N VAL A 147 6.77 -6.64 -3.42
CA VAL A 147 7.51 -6.06 -4.55
C VAL A 147 7.41 -6.99 -5.74
N TYR A 148 6.97 -6.46 -6.89
CA TYR A 148 6.84 -7.24 -8.13
C TYR A 148 8.08 -7.15 -9.02
N GLN A 149 8.77 -6.00 -8.99
CA GLN A 149 9.92 -5.76 -9.85
C GLN A 149 11.21 -6.26 -9.21
N LYS A 150 11.71 -7.44 -9.66
CA LYS A 150 12.97 -8.05 -9.18
C LYS A 150 14.17 -7.09 -9.08
N PRO A 151 14.40 -6.18 -10.04
CA PRO A 151 15.51 -5.22 -9.94
C PRO A 151 15.45 -4.32 -8.70
N LEU A 152 14.27 -4.13 -8.12
CA LEU A 152 14.07 -3.30 -6.93
C LEU A 152 14.31 -4.04 -5.61
N TYR A 153 14.37 -5.37 -5.59
CA TYR A 153 14.49 -6.17 -4.36
C TYR A 153 15.63 -5.69 -3.47
N SER A 154 16.84 -5.57 -4.04
CA SER A 154 18.01 -5.11 -3.27
C SER A 154 17.80 -3.71 -2.67
N LYS A 155 17.10 -2.83 -3.37
CA LYS A 155 16.81 -1.47 -2.90
C LYS A 155 15.85 -1.48 -1.72
N TYR A 156 14.76 -2.27 -1.80
CA TYR A 156 13.78 -2.36 -0.71
C TYR A 156 14.38 -2.98 0.57
N ILE A 157 15.25 -3.97 0.45
CA ILE A 157 15.95 -4.56 1.61
C ILE A 157 17.02 -3.61 2.14
N ARG A 158 17.98 -3.18 1.30
CA ARG A 158 19.20 -2.53 1.78
C ARG A 158 19.07 -1.03 2.02
N TYR A 159 18.23 -0.35 1.24
CA TYR A 159 18.07 1.10 1.35
C TYR A 159 16.82 1.47 2.14
N VAL A 160 15.69 0.83 1.84
CA VAL A 160 14.41 1.14 2.51
C VAL A 160 14.35 0.52 3.89
N GLY A 161 14.88 -0.70 4.08
CA GLY A 161 15.00 -1.35 5.37
C GLY A 161 13.91 -2.37 5.69
N PHE A 162 13.21 -2.90 4.67
CA PHE A 162 12.34 -4.06 4.88
C PHE A 162 13.14 -5.28 5.30
N ASP A 163 12.60 -6.07 6.22
CA ASP A 163 13.23 -7.30 6.69
C ASP A 163 13.07 -8.43 5.68
N LEU A 164 11.91 -8.50 5.02
CA LEU A 164 11.55 -9.57 4.08
C LEU A 164 10.88 -9.00 2.83
N LEU A 165 10.96 -9.74 1.72
CA LEU A 165 10.19 -9.48 0.51
C LEU A 165 9.25 -10.65 0.23
N TYR A 166 8.02 -10.32 -0.17
CA TYR A 166 7.10 -11.26 -0.78
C TYR A 166 7.47 -11.45 -2.24
N ASP A 167 8.11 -12.58 -2.54
CA ASP A 167 8.62 -12.86 -3.89
C ASP A 167 7.54 -13.40 -4.81
N LYS A 168 6.78 -12.47 -5.40
CA LYS A 168 5.75 -12.82 -6.39
C LYS A 168 6.35 -13.26 -7.73
N SER A 169 7.34 -12.52 -8.22
CA SER A 169 7.86 -12.68 -9.58
C SER A 169 9.00 -13.69 -9.71
N GLY A 170 9.34 -14.37 -8.65
CA GLY A 170 10.34 -15.42 -8.62
C GLY A 170 9.75 -16.74 -8.21
N MET A 171 9.65 -16.96 -6.91
CA MET A 171 9.21 -18.23 -6.34
C MET A 171 7.75 -18.55 -6.66
N TYR A 172 6.84 -17.57 -6.54
CA TYR A 172 5.43 -17.78 -6.83
C TYR A 172 5.20 -18.18 -8.29
N ASP A 173 5.81 -17.46 -9.24
CA ASP A 173 5.65 -17.75 -10.66
C ASP A 173 6.28 -19.10 -11.04
N ALA A 174 7.40 -19.48 -10.41
CA ALA A 174 8.02 -20.79 -10.60
C ALA A 174 7.11 -21.93 -10.09
N ILE A 175 6.57 -21.80 -8.87
CA ILE A 175 5.63 -22.77 -8.29
C ILE A 175 4.36 -22.86 -9.16
N ARG A 176 3.81 -21.74 -9.57
CA ARG A 176 2.63 -21.67 -10.43
C ARG A 176 2.87 -22.37 -11.77
N ALA A 177 4.01 -22.14 -12.39
CA ALA A 177 4.39 -22.80 -13.65
C ALA A 177 4.48 -24.33 -13.48
N ILE A 178 4.98 -24.81 -12.35
CA ILE A 178 5.04 -26.24 -12.03
C ILE A 178 3.61 -26.81 -11.91
N VAL A 179 2.77 -26.17 -11.13
CA VAL A 179 1.40 -26.66 -10.83
C VAL A 179 0.52 -26.62 -12.09
N GLU A 180 0.53 -25.52 -12.85
CA GLU A 180 -0.34 -25.34 -14.02
C GLU A 180 0.11 -26.19 -15.21
N LYS A 181 1.40 -26.44 -15.36
CA LYS A 181 1.92 -27.23 -16.50
C LYS A 181 1.83 -28.75 -16.26
N ASN A 182 1.36 -29.19 -15.10
CA ASN A 182 1.31 -30.62 -14.75
C ASN A 182 2.67 -31.30 -15.00
N LEU A 183 3.76 -30.58 -14.68
CA LEU A 183 5.11 -31.06 -14.99
C LEU A 183 5.47 -32.23 -14.09
N ASN A 184 5.45 -33.42 -14.70
CA ASN A 184 6.24 -34.52 -14.17
C ASN A 184 7.70 -34.05 -14.06
N ASP A 185 8.41 -34.56 -13.05
CA ASP A 185 9.76 -34.17 -12.59
C ASP A 185 10.86 -33.87 -13.64
N SER A 186 10.59 -34.10 -14.90
CA SER A 186 11.57 -33.99 -16.00
C SER A 186 11.49 -32.70 -16.82
N GLY A 187 10.63 -31.77 -16.50
CA GLY A 187 10.30 -30.63 -17.41
C GLY A 187 10.60 -29.23 -16.89
N VAL A 188 10.95 -29.06 -15.61
CA VAL A 188 11.34 -27.74 -15.08
C VAL A 188 12.84 -27.56 -15.21
N PRO A 189 13.33 -26.50 -15.90
CA PRO A 189 14.76 -26.23 -15.92
C PRO A 189 15.32 -26.10 -14.52
N ILE A 190 16.42 -26.81 -14.24
CA ILE A 190 17.12 -26.77 -12.95
C ILE A 190 17.44 -25.31 -12.53
N GLU A 191 17.62 -24.43 -13.50
CA GLU A 191 17.85 -23.01 -13.31
C GLU A 191 16.67 -22.28 -12.64
N GLU A 192 15.41 -22.67 -12.95
CA GLU A 192 14.22 -22.10 -12.28
C GLU A 192 14.14 -22.54 -10.81
N TRP A 193 14.48 -23.78 -10.49
CA TRP A 193 14.60 -24.27 -9.12
C TRP A 193 15.75 -23.63 -8.34
N GLN A 194 16.85 -23.37 -9.00
CA GLN A 194 17.99 -22.67 -8.39
C GLN A 194 17.68 -21.19 -8.17
N SER A 195 16.90 -20.57 -9.06
CA SER A 195 16.39 -19.22 -8.89
C SER A 195 15.44 -19.13 -7.68
N ALA A 196 14.48 -20.04 -7.55
CA ALA A 196 13.57 -20.11 -6.41
C ALA A 196 14.34 -20.33 -5.09
N LYS A 197 15.35 -21.19 -5.07
CA LYS A 197 16.24 -21.39 -3.91
C LYS A 197 17.09 -20.16 -3.58
N ARG A 198 17.55 -19.40 -4.56
CA ARG A 198 18.39 -18.20 -4.33
C ARG A 198 17.63 -17.09 -3.63
N ILE A 199 16.34 -16.97 -3.89
CA ILE A 199 15.52 -15.87 -3.38
C ILE A 199 15.14 -16.07 -1.92
N THR A 200 15.07 -17.32 -1.46
CA THR A 200 14.77 -17.65 -0.06
C THR A 200 15.98 -17.53 0.90
N TRP A 201 17.20 -17.36 0.40
CA TRP A 201 18.42 -17.46 1.23
C TRP A 201 19.41 -16.28 1.07
N ASN A 202 19.08 -15.22 0.33
CA ASN A 202 19.94 -14.02 0.23
C ASN A 202 19.51 -12.97 1.27
N TRP A 203 19.76 -13.28 2.52
CA TRP A 203 19.71 -12.37 3.67
C TRP A 203 21.03 -11.64 3.86
#